data_182b1913987d51db9f5ef220af589d23
#
_entry.id   182b1913987d51db9f5ef220af589d23
#
_cell.length_a   1.000
_cell.length_b   1.000
_cell.length_c   1.000
_cell.angle_alpha   90.00
_cell.angle_beta   90.00
_cell.angle_gamma   90.00
#
_symmetry.space_group_name_H-M   'P 1'
#
loop_
_entity.id
_entity.type
_entity.pdbx_description
1 polymer ?
#
loop_
_entity_poly.entity_id
_entity_poly.type
_entity_poly.pdbx_seq_one_letter_code
_entity_poly.pdbx_strand_id
1 'polypeptide(L)'
;LKQLRSNIAVAMQDIFLFSDTIEGNIAYGVPDADMEQIISAARAADAHDFITSMPEGYDTIIGERGVGLSGGQKQRLALARAILKDPAILILDDTTSSVDMETAYNIQKTLKAISRNKTSFIIAHRVSSVKNADLILVLDKGRIIERGRHDELVRMKGNYYQVYMHQYGDFDEALSREVV
;
A
#
# COMPACT_ATOMS: atom_id res chain seq x y z
N LEU A 1 -6.69 -3.69 -25.22
CA LEU A 1 -6.95 -2.98 -23.97
C LEU A 1 -7.36 -3.93 -22.84
N LYS A 2 -8.25 -4.92 -23.06
CA LYS A 2 -8.70 -5.87 -22.04
C LYS A 2 -7.52 -6.65 -21.42
N GLN A 3 -6.64 -7.20 -22.27
CA GLN A 3 -5.45 -7.95 -21.86
C GLN A 3 -4.45 -7.07 -21.09
N LEU A 4 -4.28 -5.79 -21.46
CA LEU A 4 -3.43 -4.86 -20.69
C LEU A 4 -4.00 -4.61 -19.30
N ARG A 5 -5.31 -4.31 -19.22
CA ARG A 5 -5.99 -4.02 -17.96
C ARG A 5 -6.03 -5.24 -17.00
N SER A 6 -6.08 -6.47 -17.56
CA SER A 6 -6.02 -7.68 -16.71
C SER A 6 -4.66 -7.83 -15.99
N ASN A 7 -3.59 -7.30 -16.57
CA ASN A 7 -2.24 -7.35 -16.00
C ASN A 7 -1.88 -6.15 -15.11
N ILE A 8 -2.80 -5.20 -14.87
CA ILE A 8 -2.59 -4.04 -14.02
C ILE A 8 -3.60 -4.08 -12.88
N ALA A 9 -3.14 -3.94 -11.64
CA ALA A 9 -3.99 -3.65 -10.49
C ALA A 9 -3.62 -2.30 -9.88
N VAL A 10 -4.63 -1.61 -9.35
CA VAL A 10 -4.47 -0.30 -8.72
C VAL A 10 -5.17 -0.32 -7.38
N ALA A 11 -4.47 0.03 -6.32
CA ALA A 11 -5.05 0.40 -5.04
C ALA A 11 -5.00 1.94 -4.95
N MET A 12 -6.15 2.57 -5.02
CA MET A 12 -6.30 4.03 -5.07
C MET A 12 -6.39 4.65 -3.67
N GLN A 13 -6.01 5.91 -3.54
CA GLN A 13 -6.22 6.72 -2.34
C GLN A 13 -7.72 6.86 -2.02
N ASP A 14 -8.54 7.17 -3.02
CA ASP A 14 -10.01 7.18 -2.89
C ASP A 14 -10.56 5.76 -3.07
N ILE A 15 -10.83 5.12 -1.94
CA ILE A 15 -11.24 3.72 -1.91
C ILE A 15 -12.72 3.61 -2.19
N PHE A 16 -13.06 2.85 -3.23
CA PHE A 16 -14.42 2.45 -3.51
C PHE A 16 -14.66 0.99 -3.09
N LEU A 17 -15.58 0.80 -2.15
CA LEU A 17 -16.11 -0.51 -1.76
C LEU A 17 -17.57 -0.59 -2.13
N PHE A 18 -17.98 -1.76 -2.61
CA PHE A 18 -19.34 -2.03 -3.02
C PHE A 18 -20.21 -2.44 -1.83
N SER A 19 -21.51 -2.22 -1.92
CA SER A 19 -22.50 -2.78 -0.98
C SER A 19 -22.60 -4.29 -1.24
N ASP A 20 -21.73 -5.05 -0.61
CA ASP A 20 -21.55 -6.48 -0.79
C ASP A 20 -20.80 -7.05 0.43
N THR A 21 -20.61 -8.36 0.49
CA THR A 21 -19.77 -9.00 1.50
C THR A 21 -18.31 -8.54 1.42
N ILE A 22 -17.55 -8.73 2.48
CA ILE A 22 -16.11 -8.50 2.46
C ILE A 22 -15.44 -9.42 1.43
N GLU A 23 -15.86 -10.69 1.38
CA GLU A 23 -15.43 -11.65 0.35
C GLU A 23 -15.66 -11.08 -1.06
N GLY A 24 -16.89 -10.69 -1.39
CA GLY A 24 -17.27 -10.15 -2.71
C GLY A 24 -16.46 -8.89 -3.06
N ASN A 25 -16.17 -8.05 -2.07
CA ASN A 25 -15.31 -6.88 -2.26
C ASN A 25 -13.87 -7.24 -2.59
N ILE A 26 -13.29 -8.24 -1.94
CA ILE A 26 -11.92 -8.70 -2.23
C ILE A 26 -11.89 -9.40 -3.58
N ALA A 27 -12.84 -10.29 -3.86
CA ALA A 27 -12.93 -11.08 -5.08
C ALA A 27 -13.37 -10.28 -6.32
N TYR A 28 -13.74 -9.02 -6.19
CA TYR A 28 -14.35 -8.22 -7.27
C TYR A 28 -13.59 -8.25 -8.60
N GLY A 29 -12.26 -8.29 -8.57
CA GLY A 29 -11.41 -8.36 -9.76
C GLY A 29 -11.16 -9.79 -10.27
N VAL A 30 -11.51 -10.81 -9.48
CA VAL A 30 -11.29 -12.25 -9.74
C VAL A 30 -12.48 -13.01 -9.16
N PRO A 31 -13.68 -12.96 -9.80
CA PRO A 31 -14.90 -13.53 -9.24
C PRO A 31 -14.87 -15.04 -8.99
N ASP A 32 -14.00 -15.76 -9.71
CA ASP A 32 -13.82 -17.22 -9.61
C ASP A 32 -12.73 -17.61 -8.58
N ALA A 33 -12.22 -16.65 -7.79
CA ALA A 33 -11.23 -16.94 -6.76
C ALA A 33 -11.83 -17.81 -5.65
N ASP A 34 -11.12 -18.84 -5.23
CA ASP A 34 -11.51 -19.64 -4.08
C ASP A 34 -11.22 -18.92 -2.75
N MET A 35 -11.83 -19.43 -1.66
CA MET A 35 -11.70 -18.81 -0.35
C MET A 35 -10.25 -18.83 0.16
N GLU A 36 -9.44 -19.83 -0.21
CA GLU A 36 -8.04 -19.89 0.19
C GLU A 36 -7.23 -18.75 -0.43
N GLN A 37 -7.47 -18.46 -1.69
CA GLN A 37 -6.84 -17.34 -2.40
C GLN A 37 -7.28 -15.99 -1.79
N ILE A 38 -8.55 -15.84 -1.46
CA ILE A 38 -9.11 -14.63 -0.81
C ILE A 38 -8.47 -14.42 0.57
N ILE A 39 -8.40 -15.47 1.39
CA ILE A 39 -7.76 -15.42 2.71
C ILE A 39 -6.27 -15.10 2.59
N SER A 40 -5.57 -15.69 1.62
CA SER A 40 -4.16 -15.42 1.37
C SER A 40 -3.94 -13.95 1.02
N ALA A 41 -4.76 -13.38 0.13
CA ALA A 41 -4.71 -11.97 -0.23
C ALA A 41 -5.03 -11.05 0.97
N ALA A 42 -6.03 -11.43 1.78
CA ALA A 42 -6.39 -10.69 2.99
C ALA A 42 -5.26 -10.70 4.03
N ARG A 43 -4.58 -11.82 4.24
CA ARG A 43 -3.39 -11.92 5.10
C ARG A 43 -2.26 -11.05 4.57
N ALA A 44 -2.01 -11.09 3.28
CA ALA A 44 -1.00 -10.29 2.62
C ALA A 44 -1.25 -8.76 2.77
N ALA A 45 -2.52 -8.36 2.87
CA ALA A 45 -2.94 -6.98 3.11
C ALA A 45 -3.10 -6.63 4.60
N ASP A 46 -2.73 -7.52 5.53
CA ASP A 46 -2.93 -7.37 6.98
C ASP A 46 -4.42 -7.16 7.36
N ALA A 47 -5.32 -7.77 6.57
CA ALA A 47 -6.77 -7.61 6.72
C ALA A 47 -7.45 -8.79 7.42
N HIS A 48 -6.84 -9.98 7.40
CA HIS A 48 -7.46 -11.22 7.85
C HIS A 48 -7.96 -11.16 9.30
N ASP A 49 -7.15 -10.65 10.21
CA ASP A 49 -7.45 -10.68 11.65
C ASP A 49 -8.64 -9.79 12.00
N PHE A 50 -8.73 -8.59 11.42
CA PHE A 50 -9.90 -7.75 11.66
C PHE A 50 -11.16 -8.33 11.01
N ILE A 51 -11.04 -8.97 9.83
CA ILE A 51 -12.17 -9.63 9.17
C ILE A 51 -12.72 -10.75 10.05
N THR A 52 -11.85 -11.63 10.54
CA THR A 52 -12.26 -12.77 11.37
C THR A 52 -12.74 -12.36 12.77
N SER A 53 -12.42 -11.15 13.23
CA SER A 53 -12.96 -10.58 14.47
C SER A 53 -14.41 -10.07 14.33
N MET A 54 -14.93 -9.94 13.11
CA MET A 54 -16.31 -9.55 12.86
C MET A 54 -17.25 -10.75 13.04
N PRO A 55 -18.51 -10.54 13.48
CA PRO A 55 -19.45 -11.63 13.75
C PRO A 55 -19.66 -12.59 12.57
N GLU A 56 -19.71 -12.07 11.35
CA GLU A 56 -19.93 -12.84 10.12
C GLU A 56 -18.64 -13.03 9.30
N GLY A 57 -17.49 -12.56 9.83
CA GLY A 57 -16.20 -12.71 9.15
C GLY A 57 -16.22 -12.20 7.71
N TYR A 58 -15.86 -13.05 6.76
CA TYR A 58 -15.83 -12.71 5.33
C TYR A 58 -17.21 -12.49 4.72
N ASP A 59 -18.28 -13.07 5.32
CA ASP A 59 -19.67 -12.89 4.90
C ASP A 59 -20.27 -11.56 5.40
N THR A 60 -19.52 -10.79 6.20
CA THR A 60 -19.97 -9.49 6.70
C THR A 60 -20.31 -8.57 5.54
N ILE A 61 -21.57 -8.14 5.47
CA ILE A 61 -22.04 -7.17 4.47
C ILE A 61 -21.58 -5.77 4.88
N ILE A 62 -20.88 -5.11 4.01
CA ILE A 62 -20.48 -3.71 4.18
C ILE A 62 -21.37 -2.80 3.35
N GLY A 63 -21.78 -1.68 3.94
CA GLY A 63 -22.59 -0.69 3.25
C GLY A 63 -21.83 0.02 2.12
N GLU A 64 -22.57 0.81 1.36
CA GLU A 64 -22.01 1.62 0.27
C GLU A 64 -20.80 2.42 0.74
N ARG A 65 -19.73 2.40 -0.05
CA ARG A 65 -18.43 3.01 0.28
C ARG A 65 -17.81 2.51 1.59
N GLY A 66 -18.19 1.31 2.04
CA GLY A 66 -17.63 0.70 3.26
C GLY A 66 -18.09 1.36 4.56
N VAL A 67 -19.35 1.76 4.63
CA VAL A 67 -19.96 2.25 5.89
C VAL A 67 -19.77 1.19 6.98
N GLY A 68 -19.29 1.62 8.14
CA GLY A 68 -18.97 0.75 9.29
C GLY A 68 -17.50 0.36 9.40
N LEU A 69 -16.66 0.60 8.36
CA LEU A 69 -15.23 0.33 8.41
C LEU A 69 -14.42 1.61 8.66
N SER A 70 -13.32 1.48 9.40
CA SER A 70 -12.32 2.54 9.53
C SER A 70 -11.60 2.78 8.19
N GLY A 71 -10.96 3.94 8.03
CA GLY A 71 -10.17 4.26 6.84
C GLY A 71 -9.08 3.22 6.56
N GLY A 72 -8.37 2.78 7.61
CA GLY A 72 -7.33 1.75 7.49
C GLY A 72 -7.88 0.38 7.11
N GLN A 73 -9.05 -0.02 7.60
CA GLN A 73 -9.72 -1.26 7.18
C GLN A 73 -10.09 -1.22 5.71
N LYS A 74 -10.65 -0.10 5.23
CA LYS A 74 -10.96 0.10 3.80
C LYS A 74 -9.71 0.00 2.93
N GLN A 75 -8.60 0.63 3.35
CA GLN A 75 -7.32 0.55 2.62
C GLN A 75 -6.82 -0.88 2.51
N ARG A 76 -6.87 -1.65 3.59
CA ARG A 76 -6.45 -3.05 3.59
C ARG A 76 -7.34 -3.93 2.69
N LEU A 77 -8.65 -3.70 2.65
CA LEU A 77 -9.53 -4.43 1.71
C LEU A 77 -9.25 -4.09 0.24
N ALA A 78 -9.05 -2.80 -0.07
CA ALA A 78 -8.68 -2.39 -1.42
C ALA A 78 -7.32 -2.96 -1.85
N LEU A 79 -6.37 -3.05 -0.92
CA LEU A 79 -5.06 -3.67 -1.14
C LEU A 79 -5.21 -5.19 -1.35
N ALA A 80 -6.01 -5.89 -0.53
CA ALA A 80 -6.29 -7.31 -0.71
C ALA A 80 -6.88 -7.61 -2.10
N ARG A 81 -7.83 -6.79 -2.57
CA ARG A 81 -8.40 -6.86 -3.93
C ARG A 81 -7.31 -6.73 -5.00
N ALA A 82 -6.38 -5.79 -4.84
CA ALA A 82 -5.30 -5.57 -5.79
C ALA A 82 -4.28 -6.73 -5.79
N ILE A 83 -4.00 -7.30 -4.62
CA ILE A 83 -3.09 -8.44 -4.45
C ILE A 83 -3.69 -9.71 -5.05
N LEU A 84 -4.98 -9.99 -4.79
CA LEU A 84 -5.67 -11.18 -5.28
C LEU A 84 -5.61 -11.30 -6.80
N LYS A 85 -5.66 -10.17 -7.50
CA LYS A 85 -5.57 -10.12 -8.96
C LYS A 85 -4.25 -10.63 -9.52
N ASP A 86 -3.21 -10.72 -8.71
CA ASP A 86 -1.84 -11.16 -9.08
C ASP A 86 -1.30 -10.49 -10.36
N PRO A 87 -1.30 -9.17 -10.46
CA PRO A 87 -0.98 -8.45 -11.68
C PRO A 87 0.53 -8.43 -11.96
N ALA A 88 0.92 -8.25 -13.25
CA ALA A 88 2.31 -7.97 -13.62
C ALA A 88 2.75 -6.55 -13.21
N ILE A 89 1.79 -5.61 -13.16
CA ILE A 89 2.02 -4.21 -12.76
C ILE A 89 1.08 -3.86 -11.61
N LEU A 90 1.65 -3.49 -10.46
CA LEU A 90 0.91 -3.07 -9.27
C LEU A 90 1.12 -1.57 -9.03
N ILE A 91 0.03 -0.82 -8.94
CA ILE A 91 0.06 0.62 -8.65
C ILE A 91 -0.57 0.84 -7.28
N LEU A 92 0.19 1.43 -6.36
CA LEU A 92 -0.21 1.70 -4.98
C LEU A 92 -0.19 3.21 -4.76
N ASP A 93 -1.37 3.81 -4.64
CA ASP A 93 -1.54 5.25 -4.44
C ASP A 93 -1.91 5.51 -2.99
N ASP A 94 -0.91 5.94 -2.21
CA ASP A 94 -0.99 6.27 -0.77
C ASP A 94 -1.71 5.23 0.11
N THR A 95 -1.47 3.95 -0.16
CA THR A 95 -2.19 2.81 0.45
C THR A 95 -1.90 2.58 1.93
N THR A 96 -1.03 3.38 2.55
CA THR A 96 -0.63 3.23 3.97
C THR A 96 -0.82 4.49 4.80
N SER A 97 -1.42 5.54 4.27
CA SER A 97 -1.58 6.83 4.98
C SER A 97 -2.53 6.77 6.17
N SER A 98 -3.55 5.94 6.09
CA SER A 98 -4.61 5.83 7.11
C SER A 98 -4.45 4.63 8.05
N VAL A 99 -3.32 3.92 7.99
CA VAL A 99 -3.02 2.82 8.90
C VAL A 99 -1.94 3.23 9.91
N ASP A 100 -1.94 2.55 11.07
CA ASP A 100 -0.90 2.72 12.09
C ASP A 100 0.47 2.23 11.60
N MET A 101 1.53 2.53 12.35
CA MET A 101 2.90 2.24 11.94
C MET A 101 3.20 0.74 11.86
N GLU A 102 2.64 -0.08 12.74
CA GLU A 102 2.85 -1.52 12.76
C GLU A 102 2.18 -2.17 11.55
N THR A 103 0.92 -1.85 11.30
CA THR A 103 0.18 -2.28 10.11
C THR A 103 0.89 -1.83 8.82
N ALA A 104 1.35 -0.58 8.75
CA ALA A 104 2.09 -0.08 7.58
C ALA A 104 3.38 -0.87 7.34
N TYR A 105 4.12 -1.21 8.41
CA TYR A 105 5.33 -2.02 8.33
C TYR A 105 5.04 -3.44 7.80
N ASN A 106 4.00 -4.11 8.33
CA ASN A 106 3.59 -5.44 7.90
C ASN A 106 3.20 -5.46 6.41
N ILE A 107 2.39 -4.48 5.99
CA ILE A 107 2.02 -4.30 4.58
C ILE A 107 3.26 -4.11 3.71
N GLN A 108 4.19 -3.23 4.08
CA GLN A 108 5.41 -3.00 3.31
C GLN A 108 6.29 -4.25 3.18
N LYS A 109 6.44 -5.01 4.27
CA LYS A 109 7.18 -6.27 4.27
C LYS A 109 6.57 -7.27 3.29
N THR A 110 5.26 -7.40 3.29
CA THR A 110 4.54 -8.30 2.37
C THR A 110 4.61 -7.80 0.93
N LEU A 111 4.39 -6.50 0.70
CA LEU A 111 4.51 -5.91 -0.64
C LEU A 111 5.91 -6.13 -1.23
N LYS A 112 6.96 -6.02 -0.44
CA LYS A 112 8.33 -6.32 -0.88
C LYS A 112 8.49 -7.78 -1.33
N ALA A 113 7.81 -8.72 -0.66
CA ALA A 113 7.87 -10.14 -1.03
C ALA A 113 7.13 -10.42 -2.34
N ILE A 114 5.92 -9.91 -2.51
CA ILE A 114 5.09 -10.14 -3.71
C ILE A 114 5.56 -9.35 -4.93
N SER A 115 6.29 -8.25 -4.74
CA SER A 115 6.81 -7.39 -5.82
C SER A 115 8.07 -7.94 -6.50
N ARG A 116 8.70 -9.00 -5.99
CA ARG A 116 9.99 -9.50 -6.51
C ARG A 116 10.02 -9.79 -8.01
N ASN A 117 8.87 -10.21 -8.57
CA ASN A 117 8.74 -10.54 -10.00
C ASN A 117 7.73 -9.62 -10.71
N LYS A 118 7.48 -8.44 -10.18
CA LYS A 118 6.47 -7.50 -10.69
C LYS A 118 7.04 -6.10 -10.79
N THR A 119 6.44 -5.30 -11.65
CA THR A 119 6.69 -3.85 -11.64
C THR A 119 5.72 -3.18 -10.67
N SER A 120 6.26 -2.53 -9.63
CA SER A 120 5.44 -1.83 -8.64
C SER A 120 5.69 -0.33 -8.70
N PHE A 121 4.62 0.44 -8.84
CA PHE A 121 4.63 1.90 -8.70
C PHE A 121 4.02 2.25 -7.34
N ILE A 122 4.77 2.93 -6.50
CA ILE A 122 4.32 3.36 -5.17
C ILE A 122 4.31 4.89 -5.17
N ILE A 123 3.12 5.47 -5.05
CA ILE A 123 2.93 6.90 -4.83
C ILE A 123 2.72 7.07 -3.33
N ALA A 124 3.51 7.89 -2.68
CA ALA A 124 3.43 8.07 -1.25
C ALA A 124 3.90 9.45 -0.78
N HIS A 125 3.31 9.90 0.31
CA HIS A 125 3.71 11.11 1.02
C HIS A 125 4.73 10.83 2.14
N ARG A 126 4.87 9.55 2.56
CA ARG A 126 5.83 9.13 3.60
C ARG A 126 7.08 8.55 2.97
N VAL A 127 8.25 9.07 3.34
CA VAL A 127 9.54 8.53 2.89
C VAL A 127 9.70 7.06 3.27
N SER A 128 9.19 6.62 4.43
CA SER A 128 9.22 5.21 4.85
C SER A 128 8.62 4.25 3.82
N SER A 129 7.62 4.69 3.07
CA SER A 129 6.96 3.86 2.05
C SER A 129 7.79 3.65 0.80
N VAL A 130 8.71 4.55 0.48
CA VAL A 130 9.49 4.53 -0.76
C VAL A 130 10.99 4.33 -0.57
N LYS A 131 11.53 4.44 0.66
CA LYS A 131 12.97 4.36 0.92
C LYS A 131 13.65 3.07 0.44
N ASN A 132 12.89 1.99 0.32
CA ASN A 132 13.38 0.69 -0.15
C ASN A 132 13.10 0.43 -1.64
N ALA A 133 12.59 1.41 -2.38
CA ALA A 133 12.35 1.28 -3.81
C ALA A 133 13.67 1.23 -4.59
N ASP A 134 13.66 0.52 -5.72
CA ASP A 134 14.83 0.42 -6.61
C ASP A 134 15.12 1.76 -7.30
N LEU A 135 14.07 2.56 -7.52
CA LEU A 135 14.15 3.90 -8.09
C LEU A 135 13.09 4.80 -7.45
N ILE A 136 13.50 5.96 -6.98
CA ILE A 136 12.63 7.02 -6.46
C ILE A 136 12.64 8.17 -7.46
N LEU A 137 11.46 8.67 -7.79
CA LEU A 137 11.24 9.83 -8.64
C LEU A 137 10.60 10.93 -7.81
N VAL A 138 11.22 12.08 -7.74
CA VAL A 138 10.66 13.28 -7.11
C VAL A 138 10.01 14.14 -8.19
N LEU A 139 8.72 14.40 -8.02
CA LEU A 139 7.94 15.19 -8.98
C LEU A 139 7.61 16.56 -8.39
N ASP A 140 7.82 17.61 -9.19
CA ASP A 140 7.34 18.95 -8.92
C ASP A 140 6.75 19.57 -10.20
N LYS A 141 5.55 20.13 -10.09
CA LYS A 141 4.85 20.79 -11.21
C LYS A 141 4.80 19.97 -12.50
N GLY A 142 4.56 18.64 -12.35
CA GLY A 142 4.46 17.70 -13.48
C GLY A 142 5.81 17.31 -14.11
N ARG A 143 6.94 17.62 -13.47
CA ARG A 143 8.28 17.29 -13.95
C ARG A 143 9.03 16.46 -12.92
N ILE A 144 9.85 15.52 -13.38
CA ILE A 144 10.81 14.80 -12.54
C ILE A 144 11.99 15.74 -12.29
N ILE A 145 12.16 16.16 -11.04
CA ILE A 145 13.23 17.07 -10.62
C ILE A 145 14.43 16.34 -10.01
N GLU A 146 14.17 15.16 -9.41
CA GLU A 146 15.22 14.29 -8.86
C GLU A 146 14.87 12.84 -9.14
N ARG A 147 15.92 12.01 -9.30
CA ARG A 147 15.77 10.56 -9.44
C ARG A 147 16.99 9.86 -8.84
N GLY A 148 16.77 8.71 -8.23
CA GLY A 148 17.85 7.92 -7.61
C GLY A 148 17.33 6.98 -6.56
N ARG A 149 18.21 6.29 -5.85
CA ARG A 149 17.90 5.52 -4.65
C ARG A 149 17.88 6.42 -3.42
N HIS A 150 17.30 5.95 -2.33
CA HIS A 150 17.22 6.68 -1.06
C HIS A 150 18.58 7.31 -0.66
N ASP A 151 19.62 6.49 -0.56
CA ASP A 151 20.95 6.96 -0.10
C ASP A 151 21.58 7.99 -1.04
N GLU A 152 21.32 7.88 -2.34
CA GLU A 152 21.81 8.83 -3.35
C GLU A 152 21.11 10.17 -3.17
N LEU A 153 19.78 10.16 -3.07
CA LEU A 153 18.96 11.36 -2.91
C LEU A 153 19.22 12.07 -1.58
N VAL A 154 19.46 11.31 -0.50
CA VAL A 154 19.87 11.89 0.80
C VAL A 154 21.20 12.61 0.68
N ARG A 155 22.21 12.03 -0.01
CA ARG A 155 23.52 12.67 -0.23
C ARG A 155 23.45 13.91 -1.12
N MET A 156 22.51 13.95 -2.07
CA MET A 156 22.30 15.11 -2.94
C MET A 156 21.81 16.36 -2.19
N LYS A 157 21.23 16.18 -1.00
CA LYS A 157 20.66 17.26 -0.17
C LYS A 157 19.63 18.15 -0.91
N GLY A 158 18.91 17.58 -1.87
CA GLY A 158 17.90 18.25 -2.66
C GLY A 158 16.50 18.23 -2.01
N ASN A 159 15.45 18.28 -2.83
CA ASN A 159 14.06 18.28 -2.34
C ASN A 159 13.69 16.99 -1.59
N TYR A 160 14.15 15.83 -2.06
CA TYR A 160 13.94 14.58 -1.35
C TYR A 160 14.53 14.62 0.06
N TYR A 161 15.75 15.12 0.21
CA TYR A 161 16.39 15.26 1.50
C TYR A 161 15.63 16.21 2.44
N GLN A 162 15.09 17.32 1.91
CA GLN A 162 14.29 18.24 2.71
C GLN A 162 13.02 17.54 3.27
N VAL A 163 12.32 16.75 2.43
CA VAL A 163 11.16 15.97 2.86
C VAL A 163 11.56 14.92 3.91
N TYR A 164 12.70 14.25 3.69
CA TYR A 164 13.25 13.28 4.63
C TYR A 164 13.56 13.92 5.99
N MET A 165 14.27 15.03 6.02
CA MET A 165 14.61 15.76 7.25
C MET A 165 13.36 16.31 7.96
N HIS A 166 12.37 16.73 7.22
CA HIS A 166 11.11 17.18 7.82
C HIS A 166 10.33 16.04 8.52
N GLN A 167 10.46 14.80 8.02
CA GLN A 167 9.77 13.63 8.59
C GLN A 167 10.59 12.92 9.68
N TYR A 168 11.92 13.01 9.66
CA TYR A 168 12.81 12.22 10.49
C TYR A 168 13.97 13.00 11.15
N GLY A 169 14.17 14.28 10.83
CA GLY A 169 15.34 15.06 11.24
C GLY A 169 15.54 15.11 12.75
N ASP A 170 14.46 15.18 13.52
CA ASP A 170 14.53 15.19 15.00
C ASP A 170 15.06 13.86 15.57
N PHE A 171 14.79 12.73 14.89
CA PHE A 171 15.27 11.40 15.29
C PHE A 171 16.75 11.21 14.95
N ASP A 172 17.22 11.68 13.78
CA ASP A 172 18.62 11.56 13.37
C ASP A 172 19.53 12.45 14.24
N GLU A 173 19.06 13.63 14.66
CA GLU A 173 19.79 14.47 15.61
C GLU A 173 19.87 13.85 17.02
N ALA A 174 18.80 13.19 17.48
CA ALA A 174 18.78 12.49 18.75
C ALA A 174 19.78 11.33 18.78
N LEU A 175 19.78 10.48 17.72
CA LEU A 175 20.74 9.38 17.59
C LEU A 175 22.20 9.86 17.50
N SER A 176 22.45 11.01 16.88
CA SER A 176 23.78 11.59 16.74
C SER A 176 24.32 12.12 18.08
N ARG A 177 23.45 12.43 19.03
CA ARG A 177 23.83 12.92 20.39
C ARG A 177 24.10 11.80 21.40
N GLU A 178 23.59 10.58 21.15
CA GLU A 178 23.84 9.41 22.02
C GLU A 178 25.15 8.67 21.71
N VAL A 179 25.86 9.05 20.63
CA VAL A 179 27.09 8.39 20.14
C VAL A 179 28.36 9.22 20.48
N VAL A 180 28.25 10.24 21.37
CA VAL A 180 29.39 11.04 21.81
C VAL A 180 29.73 10.77 23.27
#